data_27c88f4cc9e3dc84da9ddb1bc44e04ac
#
_entry.id   27c88f4cc9e3dc84da9ddb1bc44e04ac
#
_cell.length_a   1.000
_cell.length_b   1.000
_cell.length_c   1.000
_cell.angle_alpha   90.00
_cell.angle_beta   90.00
_cell.angle_gamma   90.00
#
_symmetry.space_group_name_H-M   'P 1'
#
loop_
_entity.id
_entity.type
_entity.pdbx_description
1 polymer ?
#
loop_
_entity_poly.entity_id
_entity_poly.type
_entity_poly.pdbx_seq_one_letter_code
_entity_poly.pdbx_strand_id
1 'polypeptide(L)'
;MSDVSNASWQVFKIVPYGAILHVPAGWEALPPVPANGPEILRATGGPGRHLIVIKTPARGRTAVQVAAAAQEKLAAHGYEDFTRTEVRFAGQPGAMLEFVTRDDEGTVTRRTREYFAVRGNAAFALGMGSTAWEEHWPLIEQIADRFELAE
;
A
#
# COMPACT_ATOMS: atom_id res chain seq x y z
N MET A 1 17.49 17.60 11.65
CA MET A 1 16.77 16.50 11.02
C MET A 1 15.48 16.25 11.77
N SER A 2 14.40 16.17 11.05
CA SER A 2 13.13 15.91 11.72
C SER A 2 13.00 14.43 12.00
N ASP A 3 12.62 14.11 13.24
CA ASP A 3 12.23 12.78 13.61
C ASP A 3 10.83 12.52 13.05
N VAL A 4 10.64 11.42 12.34
CA VAL A 4 9.35 11.08 11.75
C VAL A 4 8.26 10.99 12.82
N SER A 5 8.59 10.55 14.03
CA SER A 5 7.63 10.46 15.13
C SER A 5 7.10 11.82 15.57
N ASN A 6 7.84 12.89 15.28
CA ASN A 6 7.44 14.26 15.61
C ASN A 6 6.86 15.00 14.40
N ALA A 7 6.76 14.37 13.26
CA ALA A 7 6.19 14.99 12.09
C ALA A 7 4.68 15.19 12.29
N SER A 8 4.18 16.29 11.77
CA SER A 8 2.74 16.47 11.70
C SER A 8 2.16 15.49 10.71
N TRP A 9 1.00 14.96 11.03
CA TRP A 9 0.29 14.00 10.18
C TRP A 9 -0.97 14.66 9.66
N GLN A 10 -1.29 14.37 8.42
CA GLN A 10 -2.57 14.76 7.81
C GLN A 10 -3.39 13.52 7.53
N VAL A 11 -4.70 13.71 7.40
CA VAL A 11 -5.65 12.61 7.27
C VAL A 11 -6.40 12.77 5.95
N PHE A 12 -6.39 11.71 5.16
CA PHE A 12 -7.23 11.62 3.95
C PHE A 12 -8.34 10.60 4.24
N LYS A 13 -9.58 11.08 4.30
CA LYS A 13 -10.74 10.22 4.51
C LYS A 13 -11.37 9.88 3.16
N ILE A 14 -11.44 8.60 2.86
CA ILE A 14 -12.07 8.13 1.63
C ILE A 14 -13.49 7.69 2.00
N VAL A 15 -14.35 8.70 2.20
CA VAL A 15 -15.66 8.53 2.83
C VAL A 15 -16.52 7.46 2.20
N PRO A 16 -16.68 7.38 0.86
CA PRO A 16 -17.57 6.36 0.28
C PRO A 16 -17.13 4.93 0.60
N TYR A 17 -15.88 4.72 0.98
CA TYR A 17 -15.33 3.38 1.17
C TYR A 17 -14.94 3.10 2.63
N GLY A 18 -15.04 4.10 3.51
CA GLY A 18 -14.70 3.93 4.91
C GLY A 18 -13.22 3.76 5.20
N ALA A 19 -12.34 4.16 4.29
CA ALA A 19 -10.90 4.07 4.51
C ALA A 19 -10.35 5.40 5.00
N ILE A 20 -9.44 5.34 5.95
CA ILE A 20 -8.81 6.52 6.54
C ILE A 20 -7.30 6.34 6.47
N LEU A 21 -6.65 7.24 5.75
CA LEU A 21 -5.22 7.21 5.51
C LEU A 21 -4.54 8.36 6.22
N HIS A 22 -3.50 8.05 6.98
CA HIS A 22 -2.66 9.06 7.66
C HIS A 22 -1.30 9.09 6.97
N VAL A 23 -0.90 10.28 6.54
CA VAL A 23 0.40 10.51 5.90
C VAL A 23 1.05 11.74 6.51
N PRO A 24 2.38 11.88 6.41
CA PRO A 24 3.04 13.09 6.90
C PRO A 24 2.53 14.34 6.18
N ALA A 25 2.59 15.47 6.87
CA ALA A 25 2.32 16.77 6.25
C ALA A 25 3.26 16.95 5.05
N GLY A 26 2.76 17.57 4.00
CA GLY A 26 3.54 17.77 2.78
C GLY A 26 3.29 16.72 1.71
N TRP A 27 2.69 15.59 2.07
CA TRP A 27 2.25 14.63 1.05
C TRP A 27 1.03 15.18 0.34
N GLU A 28 0.93 14.86 -0.93
CA GLU A 28 -0.12 15.37 -1.80
C GLU A 28 -1.02 14.23 -2.27
N ALA A 29 -2.33 14.41 -2.11
CA ALA A 29 -3.31 13.47 -2.67
C ALA A 29 -3.47 13.77 -4.16
N LEU A 30 -3.49 12.71 -4.95
CA LEU A 30 -3.65 12.79 -6.40
C LEU A 30 -4.92 12.06 -6.79
N PRO A 31 -5.55 12.43 -7.93
CA PRO A 31 -6.71 11.68 -8.40
C PRO A 31 -6.35 10.24 -8.70
N PRO A 32 -7.25 9.29 -8.44
CA PRO A 32 -7.04 7.92 -8.88
C PRO A 32 -6.87 7.85 -10.40
N VAL A 33 -6.09 6.88 -10.87
CA VAL A 33 -5.88 6.67 -12.30
C VAL A 33 -6.88 5.61 -12.78
N PRO A 34 -7.92 5.99 -13.57
CA PRO A 34 -8.95 5.03 -14.00
C PRO A 34 -8.39 3.84 -14.76
N ALA A 35 -7.33 4.04 -15.54
CA ALA A 35 -6.71 2.98 -16.30
C ALA A 35 -6.09 1.88 -15.42
N ASN A 36 -5.82 2.18 -14.13
CA ASN A 36 -5.28 1.21 -13.20
C ASN A 36 -6.39 0.43 -12.46
N GLY A 37 -7.64 0.67 -12.80
CA GLY A 37 -8.77 -0.09 -12.26
C GLY A 37 -9.21 0.42 -10.88
N PRO A 38 -9.17 -0.42 -9.85
CA PRO A 38 -9.88 -0.14 -8.60
C PRO A 38 -9.18 0.78 -7.61
N GLU A 39 -8.30 1.68 -8.06
CA GLU A 39 -7.70 2.68 -7.16
C GLU A 39 -8.78 3.61 -6.63
N ILE A 40 -8.75 3.86 -5.32
CA ILE A 40 -9.67 4.81 -4.69
C ILE A 40 -8.94 6.06 -4.16
N LEU A 41 -7.63 5.99 -4.03
CA LEU A 41 -6.79 7.12 -3.65
C LEU A 41 -5.38 6.90 -4.15
N ARG A 42 -4.72 8.02 -4.48
CA ARG A 42 -3.32 8.04 -4.84
C ARG A 42 -2.67 9.20 -4.10
N ALA A 43 -1.44 9.02 -3.60
CA ALA A 43 -0.72 10.08 -2.92
C ALA A 43 0.77 9.99 -3.22
N THR A 44 1.47 11.12 -3.09
CA THR A 44 2.90 11.17 -3.28
C THR A 44 3.58 11.98 -2.19
N GLY A 45 4.74 11.53 -1.74
CA GLY A 45 5.59 12.25 -0.81
C GLY A 45 6.79 12.90 -1.51
N GLY A 46 6.73 12.98 -2.84
CA GLY A 46 7.81 13.50 -3.66
C GLY A 46 8.33 12.44 -4.61
N PRO A 47 9.36 12.76 -5.40
CA PRO A 47 9.92 11.81 -6.36
C PRO A 47 10.34 10.50 -5.69
N GLY A 48 9.96 9.38 -6.29
CA GLY A 48 10.32 8.06 -5.80
C GLY A 48 9.53 7.56 -4.60
N ARG A 49 8.53 8.32 -4.13
CA ARG A 49 7.68 7.91 -3.01
C ARG A 49 6.22 7.99 -3.41
N HIS A 50 5.60 6.85 -3.59
CA HIS A 50 4.21 6.75 -4.06
C HIS A 50 3.41 5.80 -3.19
N LEU A 51 2.11 6.09 -3.11
CA LEU A 51 1.16 5.31 -2.34
C LEU A 51 -0.14 5.23 -3.11
N ILE A 52 -0.75 4.04 -3.11
CA ILE A 52 -2.09 3.85 -3.67
C ILE A 52 -2.95 3.07 -2.68
N VAL A 53 -4.24 3.36 -2.68
CA VAL A 53 -5.23 2.55 -1.96
C VAL A 53 -6.16 1.96 -3.01
N ILE A 54 -6.37 0.65 -2.93
CA ILE A 54 -7.17 -0.11 -3.87
C ILE A 54 -8.30 -0.78 -3.10
N LYS A 55 -9.50 -0.82 -3.69
CA LYS A 55 -10.64 -1.57 -3.16
C LYS A 55 -11.17 -2.49 -4.24
N THR A 56 -11.31 -3.77 -3.90
CA THR A 56 -11.85 -4.79 -4.80
C THR A 56 -12.88 -5.64 -4.06
N PRO A 57 -13.74 -6.37 -4.79
CA PRO A 57 -14.61 -7.35 -4.11
C PRO A 57 -13.77 -8.46 -3.49
N ALA A 58 -14.06 -8.79 -2.23
CA ALA A 58 -13.34 -9.86 -1.54
C ALA A 58 -13.73 -11.24 -2.06
N ARG A 59 -14.96 -11.43 -2.46
CA ARG A 59 -15.48 -12.70 -3.01
C ARG A 59 -15.27 -13.88 -2.08
N GLY A 60 -15.45 -13.67 -0.77
CA GLY A 60 -15.28 -14.71 0.23
C GLY A 60 -13.82 -15.05 0.56
N ARG A 61 -12.84 -14.32 -0.01
CA ARG A 61 -11.41 -14.58 0.25
C ARG A 61 -10.95 -13.92 1.54
N THR A 62 -9.98 -14.54 2.17
CA THR A 62 -9.25 -13.92 3.29
C THR A 62 -8.21 -12.94 2.75
N ALA A 63 -7.65 -12.12 3.63
CA ALA A 63 -6.58 -11.20 3.24
C ALA A 63 -5.38 -11.95 2.65
N VAL A 64 -5.03 -13.10 3.22
CA VAL A 64 -3.93 -13.93 2.70
C VAL A 64 -4.23 -14.42 1.28
N GLN A 65 -5.47 -14.83 1.03
CA GLN A 65 -5.88 -15.29 -0.31
C GLN A 65 -5.88 -14.14 -1.31
N VAL A 66 -6.31 -12.94 -0.90
CA VAL A 66 -6.27 -11.75 -1.75
C VAL A 66 -4.82 -11.41 -2.10
N ALA A 67 -3.92 -11.46 -1.11
CA ALA A 67 -2.49 -11.21 -1.34
C ALA A 67 -1.88 -12.24 -2.29
N ALA A 68 -2.26 -13.51 -2.16
CA ALA A 68 -1.77 -14.56 -3.05
C ALA A 68 -2.21 -14.32 -4.49
N ALA A 69 -3.48 -13.92 -4.69
CA ALA A 69 -3.98 -13.58 -6.03
C ALA A 69 -3.26 -12.37 -6.62
N ALA A 70 -3.00 -11.36 -5.79
CA ALA A 70 -2.23 -10.18 -6.21
C ALA A 70 -0.82 -10.57 -6.64
N GLN A 71 -0.17 -11.46 -5.90
CA GLN A 71 1.17 -11.94 -6.23
C GLN A 71 1.21 -12.59 -7.62
N GLU A 72 0.23 -13.45 -7.92
CA GLU A 72 0.17 -14.10 -9.23
C GLU A 72 0.04 -13.08 -10.35
N LYS A 73 -0.84 -12.09 -10.18
CA LYS A 73 -1.05 -11.04 -11.17
C LYS A 73 0.21 -10.20 -11.36
N LEU A 74 0.87 -9.83 -10.29
CA LEU A 74 2.09 -9.01 -10.34
C LEU A 74 3.24 -9.79 -10.97
N ALA A 75 3.39 -11.07 -10.65
CA ALA A 75 4.42 -11.92 -11.25
C ALA A 75 4.24 -11.99 -12.77
N ALA A 76 3.00 -12.05 -13.24
CA ALA A 76 2.70 -12.06 -14.67
C ALA A 76 3.06 -10.74 -15.35
N HIS A 77 3.20 -9.65 -14.59
CA HIS A 77 3.58 -8.33 -15.11
C HIS A 77 5.06 -8.00 -14.88
N GLY A 78 5.86 -8.98 -14.49
CA GLY A 78 7.32 -8.82 -14.39
C GLY A 78 7.85 -8.39 -13.04
N TYR A 79 7.02 -8.30 -12.01
CA TYR A 79 7.51 -8.05 -10.66
C TYR A 79 8.15 -9.31 -10.09
N GLU A 80 9.12 -9.15 -9.18
CA GLU A 80 9.96 -10.25 -8.72
C GLU A 80 10.22 -10.20 -7.22
N ASP A 81 10.84 -11.28 -6.71
CA ASP A 81 11.32 -11.41 -5.34
C ASP A 81 10.22 -11.20 -4.31
N PHE A 82 9.14 -11.93 -4.46
CA PHE A 82 7.98 -11.81 -3.57
C PHE A 82 8.25 -12.40 -2.20
N THR A 83 7.82 -11.66 -1.16
CA THR A 83 7.70 -12.16 0.21
C THR A 83 6.28 -11.89 0.67
N ARG A 84 5.59 -12.92 1.18
CA ARG A 84 4.22 -12.80 1.67
C ARG A 84 4.18 -13.21 3.13
N THR A 85 3.61 -12.35 3.98
CA THR A 85 3.62 -12.54 5.43
C THR A 85 2.24 -12.19 6.00
N GLU A 86 1.80 -12.94 7.00
CA GLU A 86 0.60 -12.57 7.75
C GLU A 86 0.98 -11.50 8.78
N VAL A 87 0.18 -10.43 8.85
CA VAL A 87 0.43 -9.29 9.73
C VAL A 87 -0.89 -8.76 10.27
N ARG A 88 -0.84 -7.90 11.25
CA ARG A 88 -2.00 -7.10 11.61
C ARG A 88 -1.98 -5.84 10.76
N PHE A 89 -3.15 -5.49 10.22
CA PHE A 89 -3.29 -4.32 9.38
C PHE A 89 -4.72 -3.79 9.53
N ALA A 90 -4.88 -2.47 9.64
CA ALA A 90 -6.17 -1.83 9.84
C ALA A 90 -6.92 -2.38 11.07
N GLY A 91 -6.16 -2.70 12.13
CA GLY A 91 -6.71 -3.19 13.39
C GLY A 91 -7.21 -4.63 13.38
N GLN A 92 -6.85 -5.42 12.35
CA GLN A 92 -7.35 -6.78 12.18
C GLN A 92 -6.27 -7.68 11.56
N PRO A 93 -6.47 -9.01 11.56
CA PRO A 93 -5.55 -9.88 10.83
C PRO A 93 -5.56 -9.55 9.35
N GLY A 94 -4.37 -9.45 8.77
CA GLY A 94 -4.22 -9.10 7.37
C GLY A 94 -3.02 -9.80 6.75
N ALA A 95 -2.57 -9.29 5.61
CA ALA A 95 -1.41 -9.84 4.92
C ALA A 95 -0.56 -8.72 4.34
N MET A 96 0.72 -9.01 4.19
CA MET A 96 1.68 -8.10 3.57
C MET A 96 2.36 -8.83 2.43
N LEU A 97 2.55 -8.13 1.32
CA LEU A 97 3.26 -8.63 0.15
C LEU A 97 4.34 -7.62 -0.20
N GLU A 98 5.58 -8.08 -0.33
CA GLU A 98 6.69 -7.21 -0.72
C GLU A 98 7.32 -7.75 -1.99
N PHE A 99 7.72 -6.86 -2.89
CA PHE A 99 8.30 -7.26 -4.18
C PHE A 99 9.13 -6.14 -4.76
N VAL A 100 9.86 -6.44 -5.81
CA VAL A 100 10.76 -5.48 -6.46
C VAL A 100 10.50 -5.40 -7.95
N THR A 101 10.92 -4.27 -8.52
CA THR A 101 11.01 -4.06 -9.96
C THR A 101 12.49 -3.96 -10.31
N ARG A 102 12.91 -4.61 -11.42
CA ARG A 102 14.27 -4.53 -11.91
C ARG A 102 14.31 -3.94 -13.30
N ASP A 103 15.43 -3.29 -13.63
CA ASP A 103 15.67 -2.82 -14.98
C ASP A 103 16.25 -3.97 -15.84
N ASP A 104 16.57 -3.68 -17.11
CA ASP A 104 17.09 -4.67 -18.04
C ASP A 104 18.46 -5.23 -17.63
N GLU A 105 19.17 -4.54 -16.74
CA GLU A 105 20.47 -4.97 -16.25
C GLU A 105 20.36 -5.78 -14.96
N GLY A 106 19.15 -6.00 -14.45
CA GLY A 106 18.89 -6.75 -13.25
C GLY A 106 19.01 -5.94 -11.96
N THR A 107 19.18 -4.63 -12.05
CA THR A 107 19.28 -3.76 -10.88
C THR A 107 17.89 -3.47 -10.33
N VAL A 108 17.72 -3.59 -9.01
CA VAL A 108 16.46 -3.23 -8.36
C VAL A 108 16.28 -1.71 -8.47
N THR A 109 15.18 -1.29 -9.13
CA THR A 109 14.87 0.12 -9.32
C THR A 109 13.82 0.62 -8.35
N ARG A 110 12.99 -0.27 -7.82
CA ARG A 110 11.94 0.07 -6.87
C ARG A 110 11.59 -1.14 -6.03
N ARG A 111 11.30 -0.91 -4.76
CA ARG A 111 10.70 -1.91 -3.89
C ARG A 111 9.33 -1.42 -3.47
N THR A 112 8.36 -2.34 -3.44
CA THR A 112 6.97 -2.03 -3.10
C THR A 112 6.51 -2.99 -2.01
N ARG A 113 5.72 -2.47 -1.10
CA ARG A 113 5.07 -3.26 -0.06
C ARG A 113 3.58 -2.96 -0.11
N GLU A 114 2.76 -4.02 -0.16
CA GLU A 114 1.31 -3.91 -0.13
C GLU A 114 0.77 -4.58 1.12
N TYR A 115 -0.14 -3.91 1.79
CA TYR A 115 -0.84 -4.43 2.96
C TYR A 115 -2.29 -4.68 2.57
N PHE A 116 -2.84 -5.81 3.00
CA PHE A 116 -4.17 -6.26 2.62
C PHE A 116 -5.04 -6.49 3.85
N ALA A 117 -6.29 -6.04 3.78
CA ALA A 117 -7.31 -6.33 4.79
C ALA A 117 -8.63 -6.58 4.09
N VAL A 118 -9.44 -7.47 4.65
CA VAL A 118 -10.77 -7.75 4.14
C VAL A 118 -11.78 -7.36 5.22
N ARG A 119 -12.77 -6.57 4.83
CA ARG A 119 -13.88 -6.22 5.73
C ARG A 119 -15.19 -6.38 4.97
N GLY A 120 -16.03 -7.31 5.43
CA GLY A 120 -17.25 -7.68 4.74
C GLY A 120 -16.94 -8.18 3.34
N ASN A 121 -17.56 -7.60 2.34
CA ASN A 121 -17.36 -7.99 0.95
C ASN A 121 -16.23 -7.20 0.24
N ALA A 122 -15.51 -6.38 0.98
CA ALA A 122 -14.49 -5.53 0.39
C ALA A 122 -13.08 -5.96 0.78
N ALA A 123 -12.18 -6.00 -0.18
CA ALA A 123 -10.75 -6.18 0.03
C ALA A 123 -10.07 -4.85 -0.20
N PHE A 124 -9.26 -4.42 0.75
CA PHE A 124 -8.50 -3.18 0.68
C PHE A 124 -7.02 -3.50 0.59
N ALA A 125 -6.31 -2.78 -0.28
CA ALA A 125 -4.87 -2.88 -0.38
C ALA A 125 -4.26 -1.48 -0.26
N LEU A 126 -3.24 -1.35 0.57
CA LEU A 126 -2.45 -0.14 0.69
C LEU A 126 -1.07 -0.47 0.14
N GLY A 127 -0.75 0.06 -1.04
CA GLY A 127 0.52 -0.18 -1.71
C GLY A 127 1.42 1.03 -1.62
N MET A 128 2.66 0.81 -1.22
CA MET A 128 3.64 1.89 -1.06
C MET A 128 4.96 1.46 -1.70
N GLY A 129 5.42 2.27 -2.66
CA GLY A 129 6.66 2.02 -3.38
C GLY A 129 7.70 3.08 -3.12
N SER A 130 8.97 2.66 -3.16
CA SER A 130 10.10 3.56 -2.96
C SER A 130 11.27 3.16 -3.84
N THR A 131 11.96 4.18 -4.37
CA THR A 131 13.23 4.02 -5.08
C THR A 131 14.42 4.17 -4.13
N ALA A 132 14.17 4.49 -2.84
CA ALA A 132 15.19 4.63 -1.80
C ALA A 132 14.71 3.92 -0.54
N TRP A 133 14.57 2.60 -0.64
CA TRP A 133 13.92 1.77 0.37
C TRP A 133 14.50 1.94 1.78
N GLU A 134 15.80 1.94 1.90
CA GLU A 134 16.45 2.01 3.21
C GLU A 134 16.16 3.33 3.95
N GLU A 135 15.86 4.38 3.20
CA GLU A 135 15.48 5.66 3.79
C GLU A 135 13.99 5.71 4.13
N HIS A 136 13.16 5.02 3.38
CA HIS A 136 11.72 5.21 3.43
C HIS A 136 10.95 4.14 4.19
N TRP A 137 11.51 2.93 4.35
CA TRP A 137 10.72 1.83 4.94
C TRP A 137 10.20 2.11 6.36
N PRO A 138 10.92 2.85 7.24
CA PRO A 138 10.35 3.14 8.56
C PRO A 138 9.08 3.99 8.47
N LEU A 139 9.03 4.92 7.53
CA LEU A 139 7.84 5.72 7.30
C LEU A 139 6.72 4.89 6.70
N ILE A 140 7.04 4.00 5.78
CA ILE A 140 6.06 3.08 5.18
C ILE A 140 5.37 2.26 6.27
N GLU A 141 6.14 1.73 7.22
CA GLU A 141 5.57 0.98 8.35
C GLU A 141 4.64 1.85 9.21
N GLN A 142 5.03 3.10 9.46
CA GLN A 142 4.20 4.02 10.24
C GLN A 142 2.90 4.36 9.53
N ILE A 143 2.93 4.57 8.23
CA ILE A 143 1.72 4.83 7.45
C ILE A 143 0.80 3.61 7.51
N ALA A 144 1.34 2.41 7.35
CA ALA A 144 0.56 1.18 7.42
C ALA A 144 -0.07 0.99 8.82
N ASP A 145 0.69 1.26 9.87
CA ASP A 145 0.20 1.12 11.24
C ASP A 145 -0.95 2.06 11.57
N ARG A 146 -1.03 3.19 10.86
CA ARG A 146 -2.06 4.19 11.09
C ARG A 146 -3.27 4.07 10.16
N PHE A 147 -3.22 3.16 9.20
CA PHE A 147 -4.33 2.98 8.27
C PHE A 147 -5.53 2.38 9.00
N GLU A 148 -6.72 2.95 8.76
CA GLU A 148 -7.93 2.53 9.44
C GLU A 148 -9.04 2.24 8.43
N LEU A 149 -9.88 1.29 8.80
CA LEU A 149 -11.13 1.02 8.06
C LEU A 149 -12.28 1.32 9.01
N ALA A 150 -13.14 2.24 8.61
CA ALA A 150 -14.35 2.55 9.36
C ALA A 150 -15.35 1.40 9.23
N GLU A 151 -16.19 1.26 10.22
CA GLU A 151 -17.25 0.24 10.21
C GLU A 151 -18.43 0.62 9.35
#